data_aa1c1e7adf4e4a2160205a50c839069a
#
_entry.id   aa1c1e7adf4e4a2160205a50c839069a
#
_cell.length_a   1.000
_cell.length_b   1.000
_cell.length_c   1.000
_cell.angle_alpha   90.00
_cell.angle_beta   90.00
_cell.angle_gamma   90.00
#
_symmetry.space_group_name_H-M   'P 1'
#
loop_
_entity.id
_entity.type
_entity.pdbx_description
1 polymer ?
#
loop_
_entity_poly.entity_id
_entity_poly.type
_entity_poly.pdbx_seq_one_letter_code
_entity_poly.pdbx_strand_id
1 'polypeptide(L)'
;VAPRYDLLNRGVLVDGFDGPPVLQNAYNTPALPQILEKYGFEKWRDYLAYDIPVDTIPIDRILSMANRIRNRFGFRVEHVNFNRSNLIRVAQDIAAVIGEATPDEPGSYMPTPEDLLQLFKRIKPWLRNQSAVMAYAGNKPIGVVIGFLDSSPSVIGTDGRNTPWNWLRRVIKTPQTKT
;
A
#
# COMPACT_ATOMS: atom_id res chain seq x y z
N VAL A 1 -22.51 3.40 7.09
CA VAL A 1 -21.51 3.85 6.09
C VAL A 1 -20.21 4.04 6.84
N ALA A 2 -19.25 3.16 6.62
CA ALA A 2 -17.92 3.34 7.18
C ALA A 2 -17.34 4.67 6.68
N PRO A 3 -16.78 5.51 7.56
CA PRO A 3 -16.29 6.81 7.16
C PRO A 3 -15.10 6.67 6.24
N ARG A 4 -15.19 7.29 5.09
CA ARG A 4 -14.16 7.53 4.08
C ARG A 4 -13.33 6.31 3.68
N TYR A 5 -13.56 5.88 2.48
CA TYR A 5 -12.67 5.00 1.73
C TYR A 5 -11.37 5.75 1.42
N ASP A 6 -10.45 5.74 2.36
CA ASP A 6 -9.06 5.99 2.03
C ASP A 6 -8.48 4.66 1.53
N LEU A 7 -7.81 4.66 0.38
CA LEU A 7 -7.16 3.48 -0.18
C LEU A 7 -6.21 2.77 0.80
N LEU A 8 -5.77 3.49 1.83
CA LEU A 8 -4.73 3.06 2.75
C LEU A 8 -5.25 2.72 4.16
N ASN A 9 -6.48 3.14 4.54
CA ASN A 9 -7.03 2.97 5.89
C ASN A 9 -8.41 2.34 5.83
N ARG A 10 -8.50 1.12 5.35
CA ARG A 10 -9.77 0.39 5.27
C ARG A 10 -9.96 -0.52 6.47
N GLY A 11 -11.20 -0.58 6.94
CA GLY A 11 -11.62 -1.54 7.93
C GLY A 11 -11.36 -1.14 9.38
N VAL A 12 -11.52 -2.10 10.23
CA VAL A 12 -11.37 -1.99 11.69
C VAL A 12 -10.43 -3.11 12.12
N LEU A 13 -9.43 -2.79 12.92
CA LEU A 13 -8.55 -3.80 13.52
C LEU A 13 -9.38 -4.66 14.47
N VAL A 14 -9.35 -5.97 14.29
CA VAL A 14 -10.09 -6.95 15.11
C VAL A 14 -9.14 -7.90 15.84
N ASP A 15 -7.90 -8.01 15.38
CA ASP A 15 -6.85 -8.85 15.95
C ASP A 15 -5.48 -8.20 15.78
N GLY A 16 -4.48 -8.55 16.61
CA GLY A 16 -3.13 -7.96 16.54
C GLY A 16 -2.99 -6.64 17.28
N PHE A 17 -3.64 -6.48 18.42
CA PHE A 17 -3.58 -5.26 19.26
C PHE A 17 -2.30 -5.17 20.13
N ASP A 18 -1.46 -6.15 20.11
CA ASP A 18 -0.27 -6.32 20.94
C ASP A 18 0.96 -5.56 20.43
N GLY A 19 0.90 -5.09 19.18
CA GLY A 19 1.98 -4.34 18.54
C GLY A 19 1.71 -2.85 18.39
N PRO A 20 2.75 -2.06 18.07
CA PRO A 20 2.56 -0.67 17.69
C PRO A 20 1.82 -0.57 16.34
N PRO A 21 1.03 0.51 16.12
CA PRO A 21 0.35 0.69 14.86
C PRO A 21 1.35 0.77 13.69
N VAL A 22 1.11 -0.02 12.66
CA VAL A 22 1.83 0.11 11.40
C VAL A 22 1.23 1.29 10.63
N LEU A 23 2.10 2.19 10.15
CA LEU A 23 1.67 3.38 9.43
C LEU A 23 0.79 2.98 8.23
N GLN A 24 -0.35 3.66 8.08
CA GLN A 24 -1.36 3.44 7.04
C GLN A 24 -2.21 2.16 7.18
N ASN A 25 -2.06 1.41 8.26
CA ASN A 25 -3.00 0.35 8.60
C ASN A 25 -4.07 0.88 9.57
N ALA A 26 -5.24 0.25 9.56
CA ALA A 26 -6.28 0.56 10.51
C ALA A 26 -5.79 0.26 11.93
N TYR A 27 -5.93 1.21 12.83
CA TYR A 27 -5.62 1.04 14.24
C TYR A 27 -6.71 1.70 15.09
N ASN A 28 -7.27 0.93 15.99
CA ASN A 28 -8.36 1.34 16.87
C ASN A 28 -8.29 0.62 18.20
N THR A 29 -9.09 1.04 19.14
CA THR A 29 -9.24 0.33 20.41
C THR A 29 -9.97 -1.01 20.21
N PRO A 30 -9.69 -2.04 21.03
CA PRO A 30 -10.41 -3.33 20.98
C PRO A 30 -11.92 -3.21 21.18
N ALA A 31 -12.39 -2.12 21.76
CA ALA A 31 -13.82 -1.87 21.97
C ALA A 31 -14.57 -1.49 20.68
N LEU A 32 -13.88 -0.97 19.65
CA LEU A 32 -14.55 -0.45 18.45
C LEU A 32 -15.34 -1.51 17.68
N PRO A 33 -14.82 -2.73 17.41
CA PRO A 33 -15.60 -3.78 16.76
C PRO A 33 -16.92 -4.06 17.51
N GLN A 34 -16.84 -4.23 18.83
CA GLN A 34 -18.03 -4.50 19.67
C GLN A 34 -19.03 -3.35 19.66
N ILE A 35 -18.57 -2.09 19.59
CA ILE A 35 -19.45 -0.93 19.47
C ILE A 35 -20.18 -0.96 18.15
N LEU A 36 -19.49 -1.24 17.04
CA LEU A 36 -20.09 -1.34 15.72
C LEU A 36 -21.16 -2.44 15.65
N GLU A 37 -20.86 -3.63 16.19
CA GLU A 37 -21.82 -4.73 16.26
C GLU A 37 -23.07 -4.36 17.07
N LYS A 38 -22.90 -3.67 18.21
CA LYS A 38 -24.05 -3.15 19.01
C LYS A 38 -24.90 -2.12 18.26
N TYR A 39 -24.31 -1.39 17.31
CA TYR A 39 -25.05 -0.47 16.43
C TYR A 39 -25.70 -1.15 15.23
N GLY A 40 -25.57 -2.50 15.10
CA GLY A 40 -26.19 -3.27 14.03
C GLY A 40 -25.34 -3.42 12.78
N PHE A 41 -24.04 -3.12 12.85
CA PHE A 41 -23.12 -3.46 11.77
C PHE A 41 -22.79 -4.94 11.84
N GLU A 42 -22.79 -5.60 10.66
CA GLU A 42 -22.38 -6.99 10.53
C GLU A 42 -21.01 -7.08 9.87
N LYS A 43 -20.23 -8.09 10.26
CA LYS A 43 -18.95 -8.38 9.64
C LYS A 43 -19.16 -8.83 8.20
N TRP A 44 -18.54 -8.14 7.27
CA TRP A 44 -18.64 -8.47 5.86
C TRP A 44 -17.46 -9.30 5.35
N ARG A 45 -16.23 -8.91 5.69
CA ARG A 45 -15.01 -9.57 5.21
C ARG A 45 -13.83 -9.33 6.15
N ASP A 46 -12.92 -10.30 6.20
CA ASP A 46 -11.62 -10.14 6.86
C ASP A 46 -10.53 -9.82 5.83
N TYR A 47 -9.62 -8.95 6.20
CA TYR A 47 -8.36 -8.70 5.51
C TYR A 47 -7.23 -9.11 6.43
N LEU A 48 -6.34 -9.96 5.94
CA LEU A 48 -5.19 -10.45 6.70
C LEU A 48 -3.96 -9.64 6.33
N ALA A 49 -3.23 -9.17 7.34
CA ALA A 49 -1.89 -8.64 7.19
C ALA A 49 -0.85 -9.71 7.56
N TYR A 50 0.24 -9.78 6.81
CA TYR A 50 1.31 -10.73 7.03
C TYR A 50 2.61 -9.98 7.29
N ASP A 51 3.34 -10.42 8.31
CA ASP A 51 4.74 -10.07 8.49
C ASP A 51 5.60 -11.22 7.96
N ILE A 52 6.43 -10.93 6.96
CA ILE A 52 7.23 -11.94 6.28
C ILE A 52 8.71 -11.55 6.42
N PRO A 53 9.48 -12.27 7.25
CA PRO A 53 10.92 -12.06 7.34
C PRO A 53 11.58 -12.33 5.98
N VAL A 54 12.35 -11.36 5.49
CA VAL A 54 12.94 -11.40 4.12
C VAL A 54 13.88 -12.57 3.92
N ASP A 55 14.60 -12.99 4.97
CA ASP A 55 15.52 -14.12 4.98
C ASP A 55 14.82 -15.49 4.84
N THR A 56 13.52 -15.55 5.10
CA THR A 56 12.72 -16.78 4.92
C THR A 56 12.20 -16.96 3.50
N ILE A 57 12.32 -15.94 2.66
CA ILE A 57 11.77 -15.95 1.30
C ILE A 57 12.68 -16.75 0.37
N PRO A 58 12.20 -17.81 -0.31
CA PRO A 58 12.99 -18.59 -1.27
C PRO A 58 13.13 -17.83 -2.60
N ILE A 59 13.95 -16.78 -2.60
CA ILE A 59 14.06 -15.80 -3.72
C ILE A 59 14.40 -16.49 -5.04
N ASP A 60 15.35 -17.41 -5.06
CA ASP A 60 15.78 -18.10 -6.29
C ASP A 60 14.64 -18.90 -6.94
N ARG A 61 13.82 -19.57 -6.12
CA ARG A 61 12.65 -20.30 -6.60
C ARG A 61 11.60 -19.36 -7.18
N ILE A 62 11.36 -18.24 -6.51
CA ILE A 62 10.39 -17.22 -6.96
C ILE A 62 10.86 -16.60 -8.27
N LEU A 63 12.13 -16.20 -8.38
CA LEU A 63 12.71 -15.63 -9.60
C LEU A 63 12.67 -16.60 -10.77
N SER A 64 12.99 -17.87 -10.54
CA SER A 64 12.91 -18.93 -11.56
C SER A 64 11.47 -19.09 -12.08
N MET A 65 10.49 -19.10 -11.17
CA MET A 65 9.08 -19.19 -11.53
C MET A 65 8.60 -17.93 -12.27
N ALA A 66 8.95 -16.75 -11.78
CA ALA A 66 8.61 -15.47 -12.41
C ALA A 66 9.17 -15.36 -13.83
N ASN A 67 10.42 -15.79 -14.05
CA ASN A 67 11.04 -15.81 -15.38
C ASN A 67 10.32 -16.78 -16.35
N ARG A 68 9.93 -17.97 -15.89
CA ARG A 68 9.14 -18.90 -16.71
C ARG A 68 7.77 -18.32 -17.09
N ILE A 69 7.09 -17.71 -16.15
CA ILE A 69 5.78 -17.09 -16.39
C ILE A 69 5.93 -15.91 -17.37
N ARG A 70 6.90 -15.04 -17.15
CA ARG A 70 7.20 -13.92 -18.05
C ARG A 70 7.47 -14.37 -19.48
N ASN A 71 8.30 -15.39 -19.65
CA ASN A 71 8.64 -15.93 -20.96
C ASN A 71 7.46 -16.61 -21.65
N ARG A 72 6.59 -17.27 -20.87
CA ARG A 72 5.40 -17.96 -21.40
C ARG A 72 4.33 -16.98 -21.88
N PHE A 73 4.11 -15.90 -21.15
CA PHE A 73 3.01 -14.95 -21.40
C PHE A 73 3.45 -13.66 -22.07
N GLY A 74 4.75 -13.45 -22.27
CA GLY A 74 5.29 -12.34 -23.06
C GLY A 74 5.07 -10.94 -22.45
N PHE A 75 4.93 -10.82 -21.13
CA PHE A 75 4.80 -9.52 -20.48
C PHE A 75 6.16 -8.97 -20.04
N ARG A 76 6.25 -7.64 -19.97
CA ARG A 76 7.39 -6.93 -19.41
C ARG A 76 7.06 -6.37 -18.04
N VAL A 77 8.08 -6.21 -17.21
CA VAL A 77 7.98 -5.64 -15.85
C VAL A 77 8.92 -4.45 -15.79
N GLU A 78 8.42 -3.33 -15.33
CA GLU A 78 9.15 -2.06 -15.27
C GLU A 78 8.98 -1.40 -13.91
N HIS A 79 10.04 -0.74 -13.41
CA HIS A 79 9.94 0.14 -12.26
C HIS A 79 9.15 1.40 -12.62
N VAL A 80 8.25 1.79 -11.75
CA VAL A 80 7.44 3.00 -11.94
C VAL A 80 8.27 4.23 -11.63
N ASN A 81 8.31 5.16 -12.58
CA ASN A 81 8.95 6.44 -12.39
C ASN A 81 7.91 7.49 -12.01
N PHE A 82 7.92 7.92 -10.76
CA PHE A 82 7.01 8.95 -10.20
C PHE A 82 7.45 10.39 -10.48
N ASN A 83 8.22 10.63 -11.54
CA ASN A 83 8.57 11.99 -11.96
C ASN A 83 7.33 12.74 -12.43
N ARG A 84 7.38 14.07 -12.30
CA ARG A 84 6.24 14.96 -12.58
C ARG A 84 5.67 14.78 -13.99
N SER A 85 6.52 14.50 -14.97
CA SER A 85 6.13 14.24 -16.38
C SER A 85 5.36 12.94 -16.58
N ASN A 86 5.59 11.92 -15.74
CA ASN A 86 5.00 10.60 -15.87
C ASN A 86 3.80 10.36 -14.95
N LEU A 87 3.61 11.24 -13.96
CA LEU A 87 2.68 10.99 -12.86
C LEU A 87 1.24 10.79 -13.32
N ILE A 88 0.80 11.51 -14.36
CA ILE A 88 -0.56 11.38 -14.91
C ILE A 88 -0.72 10.00 -15.55
N ARG A 89 0.22 9.58 -16.39
CA ARG A 89 0.20 8.27 -17.03
C ARG A 89 0.23 7.14 -16.01
N VAL A 90 1.09 7.25 -15.00
CA VAL A 90 1.18 6.27 -13.90
C VAL A 90 -0.15 6.16 -13.16
N ALA A 91 -0.80 7.27 -12.87
CA ALA A 91 -2.11 7.26 -12.22
C ALA A 91 -3.19 6.59 -13.09
N GLN A 92 -3.19 6.85 -14.39
CA GLN A 92 -4.09 6.21 -15.35
C GLN A 92 -3.86 4.70 -15.44
N ASP A 93 -2.60 4.29 -15.59
CA ASP A 93 -2.23 2.87 -15.69
C ASP A 93 -2.60 2.09 -14.41
N ILE A 94 -2.35 2.66 -13.24
CA ILE A 94 -2.70 2.04 -11.95
C ILE A 94 -4.22 1.99 -11.76
N ALA A 95 -4.95 3.06 -12.11
CA ALA A 95 -6.42 3.07 -12.06
C ALA A 95 -7.02 1.97 -12.96
N ALA A 96 -6.48 1.80 -14.15
CA ALA A 96 -6.92 0.77 -15.10
C ALA A 96 -6.71 -0.65 -14.51
N VAL A 97 -5.53 -0.93 -13.92
CA VAL A 97 -5.27 -2.23 -13.28
C VAL A 97 -6.18 -2.47 -12.10
N ILE A 98 -6.38 -1.48 -11.22
CA ILE A 98 -7.26 -1.62 -10.06
C ILE A 98 -8.71 -1.82 -10.53
N GLY A 99 -9.16 -1.05 -11.53
CA GLY A 99 -10.51 -1.17 -12.08
C GLY A 99 -10.81 -2.56 -12.65
N GLU A 100 -9.86 -3.17 -13.38
CA GLU A 100 -10.02 -4.54 -13.90
C GLU A 100 -9.92 -5.61 -12.81
N ALA A 101 -9.11 -5.38 -11.77
CA ALA A 101 -8.89 -6.35 -10.69
C ALA A 101 -9.91 -6.27 -9.56
N THR A 102 -10.63 -5.16 -9.44
CA THR A 102 -11.60 -4.95 -8.37
C THR A 102 -12.93 -5.60 -8.73
N PRO A 103 -13.45 -6.52 -7.92
CA PRO A 103 -14.78 -7.10 -8.14
C PRO A 103 -15.87 -6.03 -8.14
N ASP A 104 -16.89 -6.20 -8.96
CA ASP A 104 -18.11 -5.39 -8.93
C ASP A 104 -18.98 -5.79 -7.73
N GLU A 105 -18.53 -5.45 -6.55
CA GLU A 105 -19.18 -5.77 -5.27
C GLU A 105 -19.59 -4.48 -4.56
N PRO A 106 -20.71 -4.49 -3.82
CA PRO A 106 -21.12 -3.35 -2.99
C PRO A 106 -19.98 -2.93 -2.04
N GLY A 107 -19.62 -1.65 -2.06
CA GLY A 107 -18.54 -1.13 -1.23
C GLY A 107 -17.13 -1.26 -1.85
N SER A 108 -16.98 -1.85 -3.02
CA SER A 108 -15.73 -1.78 -3.78
C SER A 108 -15.50 -0.34 -4.26
N TYR A 109 -14.32 0.18 -4.00
CA TYR A 109 -13.92 1.51 -4.45
C TYR A 109 -12.90 1.39 -5.57
N MET A 110 -13.25 1.94 -6.72
CA MET A 110 -12.34 2.09 -7.84
C MET A 110 -11.79 3.52 -7.84
N PRO A 111 -10.51 3.71 -7.48
CA PRO A 111 -9.93 5.05 -7.51
C PRO A 111 -9.88 5.57 -8.95
N THR A 112 -10.27 6.82 -9.12
CA THR A 112 -10.07 7.51 -10.39
C THR A 112 -8.60 7.86 -10.58
N PRO A 113 -8.13 8.12 -11.82
CA PRO A 113 -6.78 8.64 -12.06
C PRO A 113 -6.50 9.92 -11.26
N GLU A 114 -7.51 10.78 -11.07
CA GLU A 114 -7.43 12.02 -10.31
C GLU A 114 -7.20 11.75 -8.80
N ASP A 115 -7.90 10.76 -8.23
CA ASP A 115 -7.71 10.35 -6.83
C ASP A 115 -6.29 9.83 -6.60
N LEU A 116 -5.81 8.99 -7.51
CA LEU A 116 -4.44 8.47 -7.46
C LEU A 116 -3.40 9.57 -7.62
N LEU A 117 -3.64 10.52 -8.52
CA LEU A 117 -2.75 11.66 -8.72
C LEU A 117 -2.65 12.52 -7.45
N GLN A 118 -3.78 12.78 -6.78
CA GLN A 118 -3.78 13.49 -5.50
C GLN A 118 -3.07 12.70 -4.40
N LEU A 119 -3.32 11.39 -4.34
CA LEU A 119 -2.63 10.51 -3.40
C LEU A 119 -1.11 10.55 -3.63
N PHE A 120 -0.64 10.37 -4.87
CA PHE A 120 0.79 10.38 -5.21
C PHE A 120 1.46 11.71 -4.91
N LYS A 121 0.78 12.83 -5.13
CA LYS A 121 1.29 14.16 -4.74
C LYS A 121 1.48 14.26 -3.22
N ARG A 122 0.53 13.72 -2.45
CA ARG A 122 0.56 13.72 -0.98
C ARG A 122 1.67 12.84 -0.42
N ILE A 123 1.85 11.62 -0.98
CA ILE A 123 2.83 10.64 -0.49
C ILE A 123 4.18 10.73 -1.20
N LYS A 124 4.36 11.67 -2.13
CA LYS A 124 5.59 11.83 -2.92
C LYS A 124 6.89 11.84 -2.08
N PRO A 125 6.95 12.42 -0.87
CA PRO A 125 8.17 12.37 -0.05
C PRO A 125 8.60 10.95 0.34
N TRP A 126 7.68 9.99 0.33
CA TRP A 126 7.92 8.58 0.68
C TRP A 126 8.00 7.66 -0.55
N LEU A 127 7.66 8.17 -1.74
CA LEU A 127 7.78 7.43 -2.99
C LEU A 127 9.20 7.52 -3.54
N ARG A 128 9.79 6.37 -3.79
CA ARG A 128 11.05 6.22 -4.54
C ARG A 128 10.76 5.55 -5.88
N ASN A 129 11.67 5.65 -6.85
CA ASN A 129 11.52 4.99 -8.15
C ASN A 129 11.42 3.45 -8.03
N GLN A 130 11.82 2.88 -6.90
CA GLN A 130 11.72 1.45 -6.61
C GLN A 130 10.45 1.08 -5.82
N SER A 131 9.62 2.07 -5.43
CA SER A 131 8.44 1.83 -4.61
C SER A 131 7.30 1.13 -5.36
N ALA A 132 7.33 1.11 -6.67
CA ALA A 132 6.30 0.44 -7.46
C ALA A 132 6.87 -0.22 -8.70
N VAL A 133 6.24 -1.33 -9.06
CA VAL A 133 6.55 -2.11 -10.26
C VAL A 133 5.25 -2.35 -11.02
N MET A 134 5.28 -2.12 -12.33
CA MET A 134 4.15 -2.34 -13.24
C MET A 134 4.48 -3.47 -14.21
N ALA A 135 3.49 -4.31 -14.48
CA ALA A 135 3.55 -5.31 -15.54
C ALA A 135 2.69 -4.87 -16.73
N TYR A 136 3.22 -5.08 -17.95
CA TYR A 136 2.56 -4.71 -19.20
C TYR A 136 2.54 -5.88 -20.19
N ALA A 137 1.39 -6.12 -20.80
CA ALA A 137 1.24 -6.94 -22.00
C ALA A 137 1.12 -6.01 -23.22
N GLY A 138 2.17 -5.95 -24.05
CA GLY A 138 2.26 -4.87 -25.02
C GLY A 138 2.24 -3.49 -24.36
N ASN A 139 1.25 -2.68 -24.64
CA ASN A 139 1.04 -1.36 -24.01
C ASN A 139 -0.04 -1.37 -22.93
N LYS A 140 -0.72 -2.51 -22.70
CA LYS A 140 -1.77 -2.61 -21.70
C LYS A 140 -1.13 -2.89 -20.33
N PRO A 141 -1.39 -2.07 -19.28
CA PRO A 141 -1.00 -2.40 -17.93
C PRO A 141 -1.86 -3.58 -17.43
N ILE A 142 -1.24 -4.60 -16.85
CA ILE A 142 -1.90 -5.85 -16.43
C ILE A 142 -1.68 -6.18 -14.95
N GLY A 143 -0.81 -5.43 -14.27
CA GLY A 143 -0.55 -5.66 -12.86
C GLY A 143 0.30 -4.56 -12.25
N VAL A 144 0.12 -4.33 -10.97
CA VAL A 144 0.90 -3.36 -10.18
C VAL A 144 1.20 -3.92 -8.79
N VAL A 145 2.43 -3.67 -8.34
CA VAL A 145 2.83 -3.86 -6.94
C VAL A 145 3.38 -2.54 -6.44
N ILE A 146 2.88 -2.08 -5.31
CA ILE A 146 3.33 -0.85 -4.66
C ILE A 146 3.82 -1.22 -3.26
N GLY A 147 5.07 -0.91 -2.97
CA GLY A 147 5.70 -1.08 -1.66
C GLY A 147 6.06 0.28 -1.06
N PHE A 148 5.83 0.43 0.22
CA PHE A 148 6.26 1.60 0.98
C PHE A 148 7.29 1.19 2.01
N LEU A 149 8.28 2.06 2.23
CA LEU A 149 9.17 1.87 3.37
C LEU A 149 8.37 2.06 4.66
N ASP A 150 8.53 1.12 5.58
CA ASP A 150 7.94 1.29 6.90
C ASP A 150 8.62 2.45 7.63
N SER A 151 7.88 3.54 7.79
CA SER A 151 8.30 4.71 8.54
C SER A 151 7.81 4.71 9.99
N SER A 152 7.08 3.67 10.42
CA SER A 152 6.56 3.54 11.78
C SER A 152 7.66 3.69 12.85
N PRO A 153 8.86 3.09 12.70
CA PRO A 153 9.94 3.27 13.68
C PRO A 153 10.37 4.73 13.86
N SER A 154 10.21 5.57 12.83
CA SER A 154 10.56 6.99 12.91
C SER A 154 9.51 7.85 13.62
N VAL A 155 8.30 7.32 13.76
CA VAL A 155 7.15 7.99 14.41
C VAL A 155 6.97 7.52 15.85
N ILE A 156 7.36 6.30 16.17
CA ILE A 156 7.31 5.74 17.52
C ILE A 156 8.14 6.62 18.48
N GLY A 157 7.53 7.02 19.59
CA GLY A 157 8.15 7.91 20.60
C GLY A 157 8.10 9.40 20.27
N THR A 158 7.29 9.80 19.29
CA THR A 158 7.01 11.23 19.02
C THR A 158 5.67 11.69 19.60
N ASP A 159 4.89 10.81 20.22
CA ASP A 159 3.53 11.03 20.75
C ASP A 159 2.61 11.77 19.75
N GLY A 160 2.82 11.54 18.46
CA GLY A 160 2.08 12.23 17.40
C GLY A 160 2.39 13.72 17.24
N ARG A 161 3.35 14.28 18.00
CA ARG A 161 3.69 15.70 17.96
C ARG A 161 4.61 16.03 16.81
N ASN A 162 4.21 16.97 15.97
CA ASN A 162 5.00 17.51 14.85
C ASN A 162 5.91 18.68 15.33
N THR A 163 6.91 18.38 16.15
CA THR A 163 7.92 19.37 16.52
C THR A 163 9.09 19.33 15.52
N PRO A 164 9.85 20.44 15.33
CA PRO A 164 11.05 20.46 14.48
C PRO A 164 12.06 19.37 14.87
N TRP A 165 12.17 19.07 16.16
CA TRP A 165 13.03 18.02 16.68
C TRP A 165 12.57 16.61 16.28
N ASN A 166 11.27 16.36 16.33
CA ASN A 166 10.69 15.10 15.89
C ASN A 166 10.82 14.94 14.37
N TRP A 167 10.73 16.03 13.61
CA TRP A 167 11.01 16.01 12.18
C TRP A 167 12.46 15.61 11.87
N LEU A 168 13.43 16.19 12.57
CA LEU A 168 14.85 15.84 12.43
C LEU A 168 15.11 14.37 12.78
N ARG A 169 14.49 13.86 13.85
CA ARG A 169 14.56 12.45 14.22
C ARG A 169 14.01 11.52 13.14
N ARG A 170 12.93 11.91 12.46
CA ARG A 170 12.36 11.14 11.33
C ARG A 170 13.35 11.03 10.18
N VAL A 171 14.00 12.14 9.82
CA VAL A 171 15.00 12.16 8.73
C VAL A 171 16.19 11.26 9.06
N ILE A 172 16.67 11.28 10.31
CA ILE A 172 17.84 10.50 10.74
C ILE A 172 17.50 9.01 10.92
N LYS A 173 16.30 8.67 11.44
CA LYS A 173 15.89 7.31 11.75
C LYS A 173 15.22 6.56 10.59
N THR A 174 14.91 7.23 9.47
CA THR A 174 14.39 6.53 8.29
C THR A 174 15.46 5.58 7.79
N PRO A 175 15.21 4.25 7.75
CA PRO A 175 16.21 3.30 7.31
C PRO A 175 16.64 3.64 5.88
N GLN A 176 17.93 3.90 5.70
CA GLN A 176 18.51 3.93 4.38
C GLN A 176 18.61 2.47 3.93
N THR A 177 17.69 2.03 3.09
CA THR A 177 17.85 0.77 2.38
C THR A 177 19.16 0.82 1.62
N LYS A 178 20.15 0.07 2.09
CA LYS A 178 21.32 -0.26 1.26
C LYS A 178 20.80 -1.09 0.09
N THR A 179 20.94 -0.57 -1.10
CA THR A 179 20.83 -1.31 -2.37
C THR A 179 21.94 -2.34 -2.44
#